data_c329938a0f0b7b00934ed7d8da37871a
#
_entry.id   c329938a0f0b7b00934ed7d8da37871a
#
_cell.length_a   1.000
_cell.length_b   1.000
_cell.length_c   1.000
_cell.angle_alpha   90.00
_cell.angle_beta   90.00
_cell.angle_gamma   90.00
#
_symmetry.space_group_name_H-M   'P 1'
#
loop_
_entity.id
_entity.type
_entity.pdbx_description
1 polymer ?
#
loop_
_entity_poly.entity_id
_entity_poly.type
_entity_poly.pdbx_seq_one_letter_code
_entity_poly.pdbx_strand_id
1 'polypeptide(L)'
;MKEHWLDEFVNAVLSKFKEHVVASGTSISGSAHIGNIADPLFAHAVAVEIRRRGGKAIALWVADDMDPLDSVPPPIPREFNRYLGMPYIDIPDPYKCCRSWAEHFTKEFLDAVEKLGLDVKYLSGAVMYRDGTYLPWIRIALEKADVIRAILLRVSGISKPSNWLPYMPVCENCGKIGTTYAYDFQGDKVLYECTMEVGYAKGCGHRGECDIRDGRGKLQWRVEWAARWAALNVTIEPFGKEHAAAGG
;
A
#
# COMPACT_ATOMS: atom_id res chain seq x y z
N MET A 1 6.89 3.70 -39.13
CA MET A 1 6.33 2.84 -38.05
C MET A 1 5.81 3.77 -36.99
N LYS A 2 4.63 3.50 -36.40
CA LYS A 2 4.19 4.26 -35.21
C LYS A 2 5.16 3.94 -34.10
N GLU A 3 5.67 4.98 -33.43
CA GLU A 3 6.51 4.84 -32.25
C GLU A 3 5.69 4.15 -31.14
N HIS A 4 6.30 3.22 -30.40
CA HIS A 4 5.61 2.53 -29.31
C HIS A 4 5.40 3.52 -28.17
N TRP A 5 4.27 3.42 -27.44
CA TRP A 5 3.93 4.35 -26.35
C TRP A 5 5.06 4.48 -25.30
N LEU A 6 5.78 3.39 -25.04
CA LEU A 6 6.90 3.38 -24.10
C LEU A 6 8.07 4.24 -24.59
N ASP A 7 8.29 4.29 -25.90
CA ASP A 7 9.35 5.13 -26.51
C ASP A 7 9.06 6.61 -26.29
N GLU A 8 7.83 7.03 -26.61
CA GLU A 8 7.38 8.42 -26.43
C GLU A 8 7.45 8.81 -24.95
N PHE A 9 6.95 7.93 -24.05
CA PHE A 9 6.96 8.17 -22.62
C PHE A 9 8.37 8.32 -22.06
N VAL A 10 9.29 7.39 -22.38
CA VAL A 10 10.67 7.43 -21.86
C VAL A 10 11.43 8.63 -22.41
N ASN A 11 11.23 9.03 -23.66
CA ASN A 11 11.79 10.27 -24.20
C ASN A 11 11.33 11.48 -23.38
N ALA A 12 10.04 11.55 -23.05
CA ALA A 12 9.48 12.66 -22.28
C ALA A 12 10.04 12.73 -20.84
N VAL A 13 10.21 11.59 -20.16
CA VAL A 13 10.74 11.60 -18.77
C VAL A 13 12.24 11.88 -18.74
N LEU A 14 13.03 11.34 -19.67
CA LEU A 14 14.47 11.59 -19.78
C LEU A 14 14.82 13.04 -20.16
N SER A 15 13.88 13.76 -20.80
CA SER A 15 14.04 15.19 -21.05
C SER A 15 13.98 16.03 -19.77
N LYS A 16 13.37 15.51 -18.69
CA LYS A 16 13.21 16.20 -17.42
C LYS A 16 14.29 15.80 -16.40
N PHE A 17 14.53 14.50 -16.25
CA PHE A 17 15.46 13.94 -15.25
C PHE A 17 16.27 12.80 -15.86
N LYS A 18 17.43 12.53 -15.28
CA LYS A 18 18.33 11.43 -15.68
C LYS A 18 18.23 10.20 -14.78
N GLU A 19 17.71 10.39 -13.56
CA GLU A 19 17.60 9.34 -12.54
C GLU A 19 16.14 9.17 -12.15
N HIS A 20 15.70 7.91 -12.10
CA HIS A 20 14.30 7.57 -11.84
C HIS A 20 14.15 6.43 -10.84
N VAL A 21 13.15 6.56 -10.00
CA VAL A 21 12.59 5.47 -9.20
C VAL A 21 11.22 5.15 -9.80
N VAL A 22 11.07 3.94 -10.34
CA VAL A 22 9.83 3.46 -10.94
C VAL A 22 9.19 2.50 -9.94
N ALA A 23 8.11 2.91 -9.31
CA ALA A 23 7.44 2.12 -8.29
C ALA A 23 6.25 1.34 -8.83
N SER A 24 5.91 0.29 -8.12
CA SER A 24 4.65 -0.45 -8.20
C SER A 24 4.29 -0.98 -6.82
N GLY A 25 3.04 -1.30 -6.59
CA GLY A 25 2.58 -1.86 -5.32
C GLY A 25 1.39 -2.77 -5.51
N THR A 26 1.29 -3.79 -4.68
CA THR A 26 0.20 -4.77 -4.75
C THR A 26 -0.19 -5.26 -3.36
N SER A 27 -1.48 -5.33 -3.09
CA SER A 27 -2.02 -5.98 -1.90
C SER A 27 -1.82 -7.49 -1.96
N ILE A 28 -1.41 -8.10 -0.84
CA ILE A 28 -1.09 -9.53 -0.72
C ILE A 28 -2.33 -10.32 -0.29
N SER A 29 -3.40 -10.18 -1.05
CA SER A 29 -4.72 -10.77 -0.72
C SER A 29 -4.83 -12.28 -0.93
N GLY A 30 -3.87 -12.91 -1.59
CA GLY A 30 -3.83 -14.34 -1.90
C GLY A 30 -2.81 -14.65 -2.98
N SER A 31 -2.92 -15.83 -3.61
CA SER A 31 -2.05 -16.23 -4.73
C SER A 31 -2.08 -15.22 -5.87
N ALA A 32 -0.90 -14.90 -6.37
CA ALA A 32 -0.74 -13.95 -7.45
C ALA A 32 -1.39 -14.44 -8.75
N HIS A 33 -2.02 -13.52 -9.46
CA HIS A 33 -2.53 -13.75 -10.81
C HIS A 33 -1.95 -12.73 -11.79
N ILE A 34 -2.21 -12.90 -13.08
CA ILE A 34 -1.63 -12.07 -14.15
C ILE A 34 -1.88 -10.57 -13.94
N GLY A 35 -3.01 -10.19 -13.33
CA GLY A 35 -3.33 -8.80 -13.03
C GLY A 35 -2.36 -8.19 -12.00
N ASN A 36 -1.99 -8.95 -10.96
CA ASN A 36 -1.04 -8.47 -9.95
C ASN A 36 0.39 -8.37 -10.50
N ILE A 37 0.79 -9.32 -11.37
CA ILE A 37 2.12 -9.31 -11.99
C ILE A 37 2.28 -8.18 -13.01
N ALA A 38 1.19 -7.65 -13.55
CA ALA A 38 1.25 -6.53 -14.49
C ALA A 38 1.92 -5.29 -13.87
N ASP A 39 1.69 -5.01 -12.59
CA ASP A 39 2.25 -3.83 -11.92
C ASP A 39 3.79 -3.83 -11.92
N PRO A 40 4.50 -4.85 -11.36
CA PRO A 40 5.96 -4.89 -11.43
C PRO A 40 6.49 -5.09 -12.85
N LEU A 41 5.74 -5.74 -13.76
CA LEU A 41 6.12 -5.89 -15.16
C LEU A 41 6.22 -4.53 -15.86
N PHE A 42 5.23 -3.65 -15.69
CA PHE A 42 5.29 -2.30 -16.27
C PHE A 42 6.39 -1.46 -15.63
N ALA A 43 6.57 -1.52 -14.32
CA ALA A 43 7.67 -0.83 -13.64
C ALA A 43 9.04 -1.29 -14.16
N HIS A 44 9.23 -2.61 -14.30
CA HIS A 44 10.42 -3.21 -14.90
C HIS A 44 10.66 -2.72 -16.34
N ALA A 45 9.63 -2.80 -17.19
CA ALA A 45 9.75 -2.42 -18.59
C ALA A 45 10.16 -0.94 -18.76
N VAL A 46 9.55 -0.05 -17.99
CA VAL A 46 9.90 1.38 -17.98
C VAL A 46 11.34 1.59 -17.51
N ALA A 47 11.75 0.93 -16.40
CA ALA A 47 13.11 1.07 -15.88
C ALA A 47 14.18 0.53 -16.86
N VAL A 48 13.91 -0.60 -17.52
CA VAL A 48 14.79 -1.19 -18.54
C VAL A 48 14.95 -0.23 -19.72
N GLU A 49 13.85 0.34 -20.22
CA GLU A 49 13.90 1.24 -21.38
C GLU A 49 14.62 2.56 -21.04
N ILE A 50 14.43 3.11 -19.83
CA ILE A 50 15.19 4.27 -19.34
C ILE A 50 16.69 3.96 -19.35
N ARG A 51 17.11 2.80 -18.82
CA ARG A 51 18.51 2.38 -18.79
C ARG A 51 19.08 2.17 -20.18
N ARG A 52 18.30 1.57 -21.09
CA ARG A 52 18.69 1.36 -22.49
C ARG A 52 19.00 2.68 -23.24
N ARG A 53 18.35 3.77 -22.84
CA ARG A 53 18.55 5.12 -23.39
C ARG A 53 19.56 5.97 -22.62
N GLY A 54 20.35 5.36 -21.74
CA GLY A 54 21.44 6.02 -20.99
C GLY A 54 21.02 6.80 -19.76
N GLY A 55 19.76 6.66 -19.30
CA GLY A 55 19.31 7.12 -18.00
C GLY A 55 19.63 6.10 -16.89
N LYS A 56 19.43 6.49 -15.62
CA LYS A 56 19.49 5.60 -14.47
C LYS A 56 18.08 5.34 -13.95
N ALA A 57 17.73 4.08 -13.72
CA ALA A 57 16.43 3.73 -13.16
C ALA A 57 16.52 2.46 -12.29
N ILE A 58 15.77 2.46 -11.21
CA ILE A 58 15.48 1.26 -10.41
C ILE A 58 13.97 1.02 -10.46
N ALA A 59 13.57 -0.24 -10.60
CA ALA A 59 12.18 -0.64 -10.42
C ALA A 59 11.98 -1.14 -8.98
N LEU A 60 10.91 -0.70 -8.33
CA LEU A 60 10.50 -1.11 -6.99
C LEU A 60 9.15 -1.82 -7.06
N TRP A 61 9.00 -2.86 -6.25
CA TRP A 61 7.71 -3.43 -5.94
C TRP A 61 7.49 -3.44 -4.42
N VAL A 62 6.42 -2.81 -3.97
CA VAL A 62 6.04 -2.71 -2.55
C VAL A 62 4.88 -3.66 -2.30
N ALA A 63 5.06 -4.61 -1.38
CA ALA A 63 3.96 -5.42 -0.88
C ALA A 63 3.15 -4.61 0.14
N ASP A 64 1.85 -4.45 -0.11
CA ASP A 64 0.91 -3.80 0.82
C ASP A 64 0.44 -4.81 1.89
N ASP A 65 1.41 -5.30 2.66
CA ASP A 65 1.27 -6.38 3.64
C ASP A 65 0.63 -5.94 4.98
N MET A 66 0.41 -4.63 5.15
CA MET A 66 -0.40 -4.06 6.23
C MET A 66 -1.87 -3.83 5.83
N ASP A 67 -2.27 -4.18 4.61
CA ASP A 67 -3.68 -4.11 4.21
C ASP A 67 -4.53 -5.12 4.99
N PRO A 68 -5.79 -4.77 5.29
CA PRO A 68 -6.71 -5.69 5.92
C PRO A 68 -7.12 -6.84 4.99
N LEU A 69 -7.19 -8.06 5.52
CA LEU A 69 -7.85 -9.15 4.80
C LEU A 69 -9.33 -8.82 4.63
N ASP A 70 -9.79 -8.69 3.39
CA ASP A 70 -11.16 -8.36 3.02
C ASP A 70 -11.98 -9.57 2.55
N SER A 71 -11.30 -10.60 2.10
CA SER A 71 -11.91 -11.84 1.62
C SER A 71 -10.95 -13.02 1.77
N VAL A 72 -11.51 -14.23 1.92
CA VAL A 72 -10.72 -15.46 1.97
C VAL A 72 -10.93 -16.20 0.65
N PRO A 73 -9.94 -16.14 -0.28
CA PRO A 73 -10.09 -16.79 -1.59
C PRO A 73 -9.95 -18.31 -1.50
N PRO A 74 -10.68 -19.09 -2.33
CA PRO A 74 -10.42 -20.51 -2.48
C PRO A 74 -8.98 -20.76 -2.98
N PRO A 75 -8.31 -21.83 -2.54
CA PRO A 75 -8.79 -22.96 -1.72
C PRO A 75 -8.59 -22.78 -0.20
N ILE A 76 -8.33 -21.57 0.29
CA ILE A 76 -8.06 -21.33 1.72
C ILE A 76 -9.29 -21.71 2.55
N PRO A 77 -9.12 -22.41 3.68
CA PRO A 77 -10.24 -22.82 4.53
C PRO A 77 -11.05 -21.64 5.05
N ARG A 78 -12.39 -21.79 5.05
CA ARG A 78 -13.31 -20.73 5.53
C ARG A 78 -13.13 -20.33 6.99
N GLU A 79 -12.46 -21.14 7.80
CA GLU A 79 -12.10 -20.80 9.17
C GLU A 79 -11.21 -19.55 9.25
N PHE A 80 -10.52 -19.18 8.16
CA PHE A 80 -9.73 -17.95 8.05
C PHE A 80 -10.60 -16.69 8.02
N ASN A 81 -11.92 -16.79 7.83
CA ASN A 81 -12.85 -15.66 7.94
C ASN A 81 -12.77 -14.97 9.31
N ARG A 82 -12.30 -15.65 10.35
CA ARG A 82 -12.07 -15.05 11.68
C ARG A 82 -11.01 -13.94 11.67
N TYR A 83 -10.14 -13.90 10.64
CA TYR A 83 -9.09 -12.90 10.49
C TYR A 83 -9.49 -11.72 9.59
N LEU A 84 -10.73 -11.71 9.06
CA LEU A 84 -11.22 -10.59 8.26
C LEU A 84 -11.07 -9.26 9.00
N GLY A 85 -10.46 -8.29 8.32
CA GLY A 85 -10.15 -6.97 8.87
C GLY A 85 -8.79 -6.87 9.56
N MET A 86 -8.05 -7.97 9.75
CA MET A 86 -6.68 -7.97 10.30
C MET A 86 -5.66 -7.73 9.18
N PRO A 87 -4.50 -7.08 9.48
CA PRO A 87 -3.44 -6.92 8.49
C PRO A 87 -2.84 -8.28 8.10
N TYR A 88 -2.50 -8.45 6.82
CA TYR A 88 -1.96 -9.73 6.30
C TYR A 88 -0.74 -10.24 7.08
N ILE A 89 0.10 -9.32 7.56
CA ILE A 89 1.31 -9.68 8.31
C ILE A 89 1.02 -10.32 9.67
N ASP A 90 -0.16 -10.06 10.26
CA ASP A 90 -0.57 -10.57 11.56
C ASP A 90 -1.43 -11.85 11.45
N ILE A 91 -1.74 -12.31 10.24
CA ILE A 91 -2.52 -13.51 9.98
C ILE A 91 -1.58 -14.71 9.82
N PRO A 92 -1.81 -15.85 10.49
CA PRO A 92 -1.00 -17.03 10.30
C PRO A 92 -1.07 -17.54 8.86
N ASP A 93 -0.01 -18.19 8.41
CA ASP A 93 0.04 -18.81 7.09
C ASP A 93 -0.99 -19.94 6.97
N PRO A 94 -1.91 -19.90 5.99
CA PRO A 94 -2.88 -20.97 5.80
C PRO A 94 -2.30 -22.33 5.45
N TYR A 95 -1.08 -22.37 4.92
CA TYR A 95 -0.38 -23.59 4.50
C TYR A 95 0.69 -24.04 5.50
N LYS A 96 0.95 -23.25 6.57
CA LYS A 96 1.88 -23.55 7.66
C LYS A 96 3.35 -23.76 7.22
N CYS A 97 3.75 -23.18 6.10
CA CYS A 97 5.13 -23.23 5.61
C CYS A 97 5.92 -21.94 5.85
N CYS A 98 5.21 -20.85 6.22
CA CYS A 98 5.75 -19.54 6.52
C CYS A 98 5.19 -19.02 7.86
N ARG A 99 5.70 -17.87 8.34
CA ARG A 99 5.26 -17.30 9.62
C ARG A 99 3.89 -16.64 9.52
N SER A 100 3.56 -16.07 8.35
CA SER A 100 2.32 -15.33 8.15
C SER A 100 1.78 -15.48 6.73
N TRP A 101 0.52 -15.12 6.55
CA TRP A 101 -0.13 -14.94 5.26
C TRP A 101 0.71 -14.07 4.32
N ALA A 102 1.13 -12.89 4.81
CA ALA A 102 1.93 -11.97 4.01
C ALA A 102 3.26 -12.61 3.54
N GLU A 103 3.98 -13.30 4.43
CA GLU A 103 5.24 -13.96 4.07
C GLU A 103 5.04 -15.05 3.01
N HIS A 104 3.97 -15.86 3.14
CA HIS A 104 3.66 -16.92 2.18
C HIS A 104 3.40 -16.34 0.78
N PHE A 105 2.42 -15.46 0.65
CA PHE A 105 2.02 -14.95 -0.66
C PHE A 105 3.02 -13.97 -1.26
N THR A 106 3.80 -13.25 -0.44
CA THR A 106 4.94 -12.46 -0.92
C THR A 106 6.01 -13.36 -1.54
N LYS A 107 6.34 -14.50 -0.90
CA LYS A 107 7.31 -15.45 -1.43
C LYS A 107 6.82 -16.04 -2.75
N GLU A 108 5.57 -16.51 -2.82
CA GLU A 108 4.96 -17.00 -4.06
C GLU A 108 5.01 -15.97 -5.18
N PHE A 109 4.73 -14.70 -4.85
CA PHE A 109 4.78 -13.60 -5.81
C PHE A 109 6.22 -13.36 -6.31
N LEU A 110 7.20 -13.33 -5.42
CA LEU A 110 8.61 -13.11 -5.77
C LEU A 110 9.16 -14.28 -6.62
N ASP A 111 8.75 -15.52 -6.35
CA ASP A 111 9.09 -16.68 -7.17
C ASP A 111 8.56 -16.52 -8.62
N ALA A 112 7.36 -15.94 -8.77
CA ALA A 112 6.81 -15.64 -10.10
C ALA A 112 7.55 -14.49 -10.79
N VAL A 113 7.90 -13.42 -10.07
CA VAL A 113 8.70 -12.29 -10.55
C VAL A 113 10.06 -12.76 -11.06
N GLU A 114 10.74 -13.63 -10.30
CA GLU A 114 12.03 -14.23 -10.68
C GLU A 114 11.92 -15.09 -11.94
N LYS A 115 10.92 -15.98 -12.00
CA LYS A 115 10.68 -16.84 -13.18
C LYS A 115 10.42 -16.06 -14.46
N LEU A 116 9.82 -14.87 -14.33
CA LEU A 116 9.59 -13.95 -15.46
C LEU A 116 10.83 -13.10 -15.80
N GLY A 117 11.91 -13.20 -15.02
CA GLY A 117 13.13 -12.40 -15.24
C GLY A 117 12.95 -10.92 -14.97
N LEU A 118 12.02 -10.53 -14.10
CA LEU A 118 11.78 -9.12 -13.78
C LEU A 118 12.80 -8.62 -12.76
N ASP A 119 13.56 -7.59 -13.13
CA ASP A 119 14.52 -6.91 -12.27
C ASP A 119 13.78 -5.82 -11.47
N VAL A 120 13.19 -6.21 -10.34
CA VAL A 120 12.51 -5.31 -9.40
C VAL A 120 13.01 -5.53 -7.99
N LYS A 121 13.22 -4.44 -7.24
CA LYS A 121 13.60 -4.48 -5.83
C LYS A 121 12.33 -4.58 -4.97
N TYR A 122 12.26 -5.60 -4.16
CA TYR A 122 11.17 -5.81 -3.19
C TYR A 122 11.32 -4.94 -1.95
N LEU A 123 10.20 -4.38 -1.48
CA LEU A 123 10.04 -3.70 -0.20
C LEU A 123 8.75 -4.16 0.49
N SER A 124 8.77 -4.30 1.81
CA SER A 124 7.59 -4.58 2.63
C SER A 124 7.04 -3.27 3.20
N GLY A 125 5.76 -3.00 2.99
CA GLY A 125 5.07 -1.87 3.60
C GLY A 125 5.12 -1.90 5.13
N ALA A 126 4.89 -3.08 5.73
CA ALA A 126 4.98 -3.27 7.18
C ALA A 126 6.37 -2.97 7.75
N VAL A 127 7.43 -3.33 7.04
CA VAL A 127 8.80 -2.98 7.45
C VAL A 127 8.97 -1.47 7.40
N MET A 128 8.51 -0.80 6.34
CA MET A 128 8.61 0.66 6.19
C MET A 128 7.83 1.43 7.28
N TYR A 129 6.75 0.86 7.81
CA TYR A 129 6.08 1.41 8.99
C TYR A 129 6.90 1.21 10.27
N ARG A 130 7.47 0.01 10.47
CA ARG A 130 8.20 -0.36 11.69
C ARG A 130 9.58 0.28 11.82
N ASP A 131 10.28 0.47 10.70
CA ASP A 131 11.63 1.07 10.67
C ASP A 131 11.60 2.61 10.64
N GLY A 132 10.40 3.20 10.60
CA GLY A 132 10.19 4.64 10.61
C GLY A 132 10.32 5.32 9.25
N THR A 133 10.48 4.58 8.15
CA THR A 133 10.53 5.16 6.79
C THR A 133 9.32 6.04 6.49
N TYR A 134 8.12 5.61 6.94
CA TYR A 134 6.90 6.40 6.78
C TYR A 134 6.65 7.44 7.88
N LEU A 135 7.38 7.41 9.00
CA LEU A 135 7.06 8.22 10.18
C LEU A 135 6.96 9.74 9.90
N PRO A 136 7.88 10.39 9.16
CA PRO A 136 7.76 11.80 8.84
C PRO A 136 6.48 12.13 8.05
N TRP A 137 6.10 11.23 7.15
CA TRP A 137 4.94 11.39 6.27
C TRP A 137 3.63 11.12 7.00
N ILE A 138 3.63 10.19 7.98
CA ILE A 138 2.48 9.97 8.88
C ILE A 138 2.21 11.24 9.68
N ARG A 139 3.23 11.87 10.27
CA ARG A 139 3.07 13.13 11.01
C ARG A 139 2.49 14.23 10.13
N ILE A 140 3.06 14.46 8.95
CA ILE A 140 2.55 15.44 8.00
C ILE A 140 1.09 15.15 7.64
N ALA A 141 0.74 13.90 7.37
CA ALA A 141 -0.62 13.51 7.00
C ALA A 141 -1.61 13.77 8.15
N LEU A 142 -1.24 13.47 9.39
CA LEU A 142 -2.07 13.72 10.57
C LEU A 142 -2.23 15.21 10.84
N GLU A 143 -1.15 16.00 10.80
CA GLU A 143 -1.16 17.44 11.00
C GLU A 143 -1.94 18.20 9.90
N LYS A 144 -1.97 17.65 8.69
CA LYS A 144 -2.65 18.24 7.53
C LYS A 144 -3.94 17.52 7.13
N ALA A 145 -4.57 16.81 8.08
CA ALA A 145 -5.78 16.05 7.81
C ALA A 145 -6.93 16.88 7.25
N ASP A 146 -7.02 18.17 7.63
CA ASP A 146 -7.98 19.13 7.08
C ASP A 146 -7.75 19.41 5.59
N VAL A 147 -6.50 19.59 5.18
CA VAL A 147 -6.11 19.79 3.78
C VAL A 147 -6.39 18.50 2.98
N ILE A 148 -6.06 17.33 3.53
CA ILE A 148 -6.33 16.05 2.89
C ILE A 148 -7.84 15.85 2.68
N ARG A 149 -8.68 16.16 3.68
CA ARG A 149 -10.15 16.11 3.54
C ARG A 149 -10.64 17.00 2.40
N ALA A 150 -10.11 18.23 2.32
CA ALA A 150 -10.48 19.16 1.26
C ALA A 150 -10.07 18.65 -0.14
N ILE A 151 -8.88 18.03 -0.26
CA ILE A 151 -8.41 17.41 -1.51
C ILE A 151 -9.31 16.24 -1.90
N LEU A 152 -9.59 15.30 -0.97
CA LEU A 152 -10.45 14.15 -1.21
C LEU A 152 -11.85 14.57 -1.67
N LEU A 153 -12.43 15.60 -1.05
CA LEU A 153 -13.73 16.12 -1.46
C LEU A 153 -13.66 16.71 -2.88
N ARG A 154 -12.66 17.52 -3.17
CA ARG A 154 -12.52 18.19 -4.47
C ARG A 154 -12.22 17.23 -5.63
N VAL A 155 -11.35 16.24 -5.41
CA VAL A 155 -10.83 15.37 -6.49
C VAL A 155 -11.70 14.14 -6.70
N SER A 156 -12.19 13.53 -5.61
CA SER A 156 -12.94 12.26 -5.68
C SER A 156 -14.36 12.33 -5.12
N GLY A 157 -14.83 13.53 -4.69
CA GLY A 157 -16.16 13.69 -4.10
C GLY A 157 -16.33 13.01 -2.72
N ILE A 158 -15.24 12.51 -2.13
CA ILE A 158 -15.28 11.80 -0.85
C ILE A 158 -15.32 12.80 0.29
N SER A 159 -16.46 12.88 0.97
CA SER A 159 -16.61 13.66 2.19
C SER A 159 -16.16 12.84 3.40
N LYS A 160 -15.37 13.46 4.28
CA LYS A 160 -14.92 12.88 5.55
C LYS A 160 -15.37 13.77 6.71
N PRO A 161 -15.71 13.19 7.89
CA PRO A 161 -16.00 13.96 9.09
C PRO A 161 -14.85 14.91 9.48
N SER A 162 -15.17 16.00 10.20
CA SER A 162 -14.17 17.01 10.58
C SER A 162 -13.05 16.47 11.47
N ASN A 163 -13.35 15.47 12.29
CA ASN A 163 -12.39 14.79 13.17
C ASN A 163 -11.73 13.55 12.56
N TRP A 164 -12.03 13.22 11.29
CA TRP A 164 -11.39 12.07 10.64
C TRP A 164 -9.89 12.32 10.42
N LEU A 165 -9.10 11.32 10.73
CA LEU A 165 -7.66 11.27 10.45
C LEU A 165 -7.34 10.19 9.41
N PRO A 166 -6.34 10.44 8.53
CA PRO A 166 -5.98 9.50 7.45
C PRO A 166 -5.11 8.33 7.92
N TYR A 167 -5.32 7.83 9.14
CA TYR A 167 -4.54 6.76 9.75
C TYR A 167 -5.45 5.67 10.28
N MET A 168 -5.03 4.43 10.15
CA MET A 168 -5.74 3.22 10.55
C MET A 168 -4.88 2.47 11.58
N PRO A 169 -5.06 2.67 12.90
CA PRO A 169 -4.39 1.88 13.91
C PRO A 169 -4.83 0.41 13.86
N VAL A 170 -3.93 -0.51 14.20
CA VAL A 170 -4.32 -1.89 14.50
C VAL A 170 -4.96 -1.91 15.88
N CYS A 171 -6.20 -2.37 15.98
CA CYS A 171 -6.90 -2.46 17.25
C CYS A 171 -6.17 -3.42 18.20
N GLU A 172 -5.77 -2.93 19.39
CA GLU A 172 -5.04 -3.73 20.36
C GLU A 172 -5.88 -4.87 20.96
N ASN A 173 -7.22 -4.75 20.94
CA ASN A 173 -8.12 -5.76 21.48
C ASN A 173 -8.43 -6.89 20.48
N CYS A 174 -8.70 -6.58 19.20
CA CYS A 174 -9.14 -7.60 18.23
C CYS A 174 -8.20 -7.79 17.04
N GLY A 175 -7.11 -7.03 16.96
CA GLY A 175 -6.11 -7.12 15.88
C GLY A 175 -6.56 -6.58 14.53
N LYS A 176 -7.79 -6.07 14.38
CA LYS A 176 -8.28 -5.54 13.11
C LYS A 176 -7.76 -4.13 12.86
N ILE A 177 -7.45 -3.85 11.62
CA ILE A 177 -7.05 -2.53 11.11
C ILE A 177 -8.17 -1.90 10.25
N GLY A 178 -8.92 -2.71 9.52
CA GLY A 178 -9.97 -2.25 8.60
C GLY A 178 -11.21 -1.65 9.29
N THR A 179 -11.36 -1.81 10.61
CA THR A 179 -12.54 -1.39 11.37
C THR A 179 -12.25 -0.30 12.39
N THR A 180 -11.04 0.27 12.38
CA THR A 180 -10.64 1.35 13.28
C THR A 180 -10.91 2.72 12.65
N TYR A 181 -11.30 3.66 13.49
CA TYR A 181 -11.52 5.06 13.13
C TYR A 181 -10.67 5.95 14.05
N ALA A 182 -9.68 6.60 13.48
CA ALA A 182 -8.83 7.56 14.17
C ALA A 182 -9.48 8.94 14.15
N TYR A 183 -9.52 9.61 15.31
CA TYR A 183 -10.29 10.85 15.48
C TYR A 183 -9.56 11.99 16.19
N ASP A 184 -8.43 11.71 16.86
CA ASP A 184 -7.62 12.73 17.54
C ASP A 184 -6.13 12.35 17.45
N PHE A 185 -5.26 13.38 17.41
CA PHE A 185 -3.82 13.22 17.32
C PHE A 185 -3.12 14.24 18.21
N GLN A 186 -2.33 13.75 19.16
CA GLN A 186 -1.58 14.56 20.12
C GLN A 186 -0.14 14.05 20.24
N GLY A 187 0.81 14.86 19.83
CA GLY A 187 2.23 14.47 19.79
C GLY A 187 2.47 13.34 18.80
N ASP A 188 2.76 12.13 19.28
CA ASP A 188 2.93 10.93 18.46
C ASP A 188 1.80 9.90 18.69
N LYS A 189 0.75 10.27 19.41
CA LYS A 189 -0.35 9.40 19.79
C LYS A 189 -1.63 9.70 19.02
N VAL A 190 -2.23 8.66 18.47
CA VAL A 190 -3.51 8.69 17.78
C VAL A 190 -4.55 8.00 18.63
N LEU A 191 -5.63 8.72 18.94
CA LEU A 191 -6.80 8.14 19.58
C LEU A 191 -7.73 7.54 18.54
N TYR A 192 -8.23 6.35 18.81
CA TYR A 192 -9.09 5.63 17.88
C TYR A 192 -10.22 4.86 18.59
N GLU A 193 -11.23 4.52 17.80
CA GLU A 193 -12.26 3.56 18.18
C GLU A 193 -12.40 2.48 17.08
N CYS A 194 -12.60 1.24 17.52
CA CYS A 194 -12.80 0.09 16.63
C CYS A 194 -14.30 -0.17 16.49
N THR A 195 -14.99 0.74 15.81
CA THR A 195 -16.46 0.79 15.72
C THR A 195 -16.98 0.71 14.29
N MET A 196 -16.10 0.79 13.29
CA MET A 196 -16.55 0.75 11.89
C MET A 196 -17.08 -0.64 11.54
N GLU A 197 -18.13 -0.63 10.72
CA GLU A 197 -18.67 -1.80 10.04
C GLU A 197 -18.39 -1.64 8.56
N VAL A 198 -17.57 -2.54 8.02
CA VAL A 198 -17.22 -2.61 6.60
C VAL A 198 -17.78 -3.92 6.04
N GLY A 199 -17.95 -4.02 4.71
CA GLY A 199 -18.63 -5.16 4.10
C GLY A 199 -18.12 -6.55 4.49
N TYR A 200 -16.89 -6.65 4.99
CA TYR A 200 -16.23 -7.91 5.35
C TYR A 200 -15.94 -8.06 6.85
N ALA A 201 -16.01 -7.00 7.64
CA ALA A 201 -15.66 -7.05 9.07
C ALA A 201 -16.40 -5.99 9.88
N LYS A 202 -16.56 -6.29 11.18
CA LYS A 202 -17.14 -5.39 12.17
C LYS A 202 -16.16 -5.14 13.32
N GLY A 203 -16.12 -3.91 13.80
CA GLY A 203 -15.33 -3.49 14.95
C GLY A 203 -15.81 -4.15 16.24
N CYS A 204 -14.92 -4.21 17.23
CA CYS A 204 -15.19 -4.83 18.53
C CYS A 204 -15.70 -3.85 19.61
N GLY A 205 -15.83 -2.56 19.28
CA GLY A 205 -16.25 -1.51 20.20
C GLY A 205 -15.13 -0.94 21.08
N HIS A 206 -13.90 -1.43 20.95
CA HIS A 206 -12.76 -0.97 21.74
C HIS A 206 -12.39 0.48 21.43
N ARG A 207 -11.96 1.22 22.45
CA ARG A 207 -11.33 2.55 22.31
C ARG A 207 -9.92 2.46 22.85
N GLY A 208 -8.97 2.97 22.07
CA GLY A 208 -7.56 2.83 22.40
C GLY A 208 -6.73 4.01 21.90
N GLU A 209 -5.45 3.91 22.18
CA GLU A 209 -4.42 4.84 21.78
C GLU A 209 -3.31 4.07 21.05
N CYS A 210 -2.80 4.63 19.94
CA CYS A 210 -1.71 4.05 19.17
C CYS A 210 -0.58 5.07 19.06
N ASP A 211 0.65 4.69 19.40
CA ASP A 211 1.83 5.47 19.09
C ASP A 211 2.24 5.20 17.63
N ILE A 212 2.32 6.25 16.82
CA ILE A 212 2.66 6.11 15.38
C ILE A 212 4.08 5.59 15.15
N ARG A 213 4.94 5.63 16.17
CA ARG A 213 6.33 5.12 16.11
C ARG A 213 6.41 3.60 16.19
N ASP A 214 5.37 2.95 16.72
CA ASP A 214 5.36 1.50 16.92
C ASP A 214 5.12 0.71 15.62
N GLY A 215 4.78 1.40 14.53
CA GLY A 215 4.47 0.77 13.25
C GLY A 215 3.22 -0.14 13.31
N ARG A 216 2.34 0.08 14.30
CA ARG A 216 1.10 -0.66 14.52
C ARG A 216 -0.10 0.05 13.95
N GLY A 217 0.01 0.45 12.68
CA GLY A 217 -1.03 1.10 11.90
C GLY A 217 -0.51 1.52 10.54
N LYS A 218 -1.39 1.99 9.68
CA LYS A 218 -1.04 2.46 8.33
C LYS A 218 -1.85 3.69 7.93
N LEU A 219 -1.34 4.44 6.97
CA LEU A 219 -2.12 5.47 6.28
C LEU A 219 -3.20 4.83 5.40
N GLN A 220 -4.33 5.52 5.21
CA GLN A 220 -5.32 5.11 4.22
C GLN A 220 -4.71 5.14 2.81
N TRP A 221 -5.07 4.18 1.96
CA TRP A 221 -4.34 3.85 0.73
C TRP A 221 -4.02 5.03 -0.21
N ARG A 222 -4.93 5.99 -0.39
CA ARG A 222 -4.66 7.20 -1.22
C ARG A 222 -3.62 8.13 -0.61
N VAL A 223 -3.61 8.24 0.72
CA VAL A 223 -2.64 9.04 1.47
C VAL A 223 -1.32 8.30 1.59
N GLU A 224 -1.36 6.98 1.78
CA GLU A 224 -0.18 6.12 1.76
C GLU A 224 0.57 6.19 0.44
N TRP A 225 -0.13 6.20 -0.68
CA TRP A 225 0.48 6.34 -1.99
C TRP A 225 1.33 7.62 -2.10
N ALA A 226 0.76 8.76 -1.74
CA ALA A 226 1.48 10.03 -1.74
C ALA A 226 2.68 10.00 -0.77
N ALA A 227 2.51 9.41 0.42
CA ALA A 227 3.58 9.22 1.39
C ALA A 227 4.69 8.30 0.86
N ARG A 228 4.34 7.21 0.17
CA ARG A 228 5.27 6.27 -0.48
C ARG A 228 6.10 6.96 -1.54
N TRP A 229 5.47 7.75 -2.41
CA TRP A 229 6.18 8.50 -3.44
C TRP A 229 7.22 9.44 -2.84
N ALA A 230 6.84 10.17 -1.79
CA ALA A 230 7.74 11.08 -1.11
C ALA A 230 8.86 10.34 -0.34
N ALA A 231 8.53 9.26 0.38
CA ALA A 231 9.49 8.50 1.18
C ALA A 231 10.54 7.78 0.32
N LEU A 232 10.16 7.31 -0.86
CA LEU A 232 11.02 6.54 -1.76
C LEU A 232 11.57 7.37 -2.95
N ASN A 233 11.27 8.68 -3.00
CA ASN A 233 11.61 9.54 -4.12
C ASN A 233 11.11 8.98 -5.47
N VAL A 234 9.90 8.45 -5.50
CA VAL A 234 9.28 7.89 -6.70
C VAL A 234 9.05 8.98 -7.72
N THR A 235 9.51 8.75 -8.94
CA THR A 235 9.34 9.68 -10.06
C THR A 235 8.35 9.18 -11.10
N ILE A 236 8.09 7.87 -11.11
CA ILE A 236 7.19 7.21 -12.04
C ILE A 236 6.48 6.07 -11.30
N GLU A 237 5.16 5.99 -11.42
CA GLU A 237 4.39 4.81 -11.01
C GLU A 237 3.34 4.50 -12.09
N PRO A 238 3.54 3.45 -12.89
CA PRO A 238 2.52 2.95 -13.80
C PRO A 238 1.35 2.36 -13.02
N PHE A 239 0.12 2.75 -13.35
CA PHE A 239 -1.09 2.22 -12.73
C PHE A 239 -2.24 2.11 -13.72
N GLY A 240 -3.24 1.30 -13.39
CA GLY A 240 -4.43 1.12 -14.21
C GLY A 240 -5.30 2.39 -14.28
N LYS A 241 -6.02 2.59 -15.39
CA LYS A 241 -6.91 3.74 -15.62
C LYS A 241 -8.01 3.89 -14.56
N GLU A 242 -8.40 2.81 -13.90
CA GLU A 242 -9.38 2.79 -12.81
C GLU A 242 -8.96 3.66 -11.63
N HIS A 243 -7.69 3.74 -11.33
CA HIS A 243 -7.16 4.60 -10.26
C HIS A 243 -7.32 6.08 -10.61
N ALA A 244 -7.05 6.46 -11.86
CA ALA A 244 -7.28 7.82 -12.32
C ALA A 244 -8.78 8.19 -12.31
N ALA A 245 -9.66 7.26 -12.69
CA ALA A 245 -11.11 7.45 -12.68
C ALA A 245 -11.69 7.53 -11.25
N ALA A 246 -11.05 6.86 -10.27
CA ALA A 246 -11.46 6.89 -8.87
C ALA A 246 -10.93 8.14 -8.11
N GLY A 247 -10.30 9.09 -8.80
CA GLY A 247 -9.71 10.27 -8.18
C GLY A 247 -8.46 9.94 -7.35
N GLY A 248 -7.63 9.04 -7.89
CA GLY A 248 -6.31 8.70 -7.34
C GLY A 248 -5.30 9.81 -7.60
#